data_407e264273cd4b937410cd66dc1b8ca1
#
_entry.id   407e264273cd4b937410cd66dc1b8ca1
#
_cell.length_a   1.000
_cell.length_b   1.000
_cell.length_c   1.000
_cell.angle_alpha   90.00
_cell.angle_beta   90.00
_cell.angle_gamma   90.00
#
_symmetry.space_group_name_H-M   'P 1'
#
loop_
_entity.id
_entity.type
_entity.pdbx_description
1 polymer ?
#
loop_
_entity_poly.entity_id
_entity_poly.type
_entity_poly.pdbx_seq_one_letter_code
_entity_poly.pdbx_strand_id
1 'polypeptide(L)'
;MAVSVAGGQSHKTWHGQADVQALNIELGKALSPRTEVAFVASPMHLWQPRSWFGDQFGDGNETVRAIAASVLVRHRLNVDSSRIQFYGEAATGPMWAEKAIPASTSRFNFATQFGAGVVLMPRSRFPVLAGYRFQHLSNGGYSPRNPGFNISTIVLGLQIRR
;
A
#
# COMPACT_ATOMS: atom_id res chain seq x y z
N MET A 1 7.11 -15.97 -2.65
CA MET A 1 6.92 -14.75 -3.47
C MET A 1 5.43 -14.51 -3.65
N ALA A 2 4.97 -13.27 -3.63
CA ALA A 2 3.61 -12.94 -4.01
C ALA A 2 3.61 -11.75 -4.98
N VAL A 3 2.59 -11.67 -5.82
CA VAL A 3 2.32 -10.52 -6.67
C VAL A 3 0.85 -10.14 -6.49
N SER A 4 0.58 -8.89 -6.22
CA SER A 4 -0.78 -8.39 -6.05
C SER A 4 -0.96 -7.02 -6.68
N VAL A 5 -2.20 -6.72 -7.06
CA VAL A 5 -2.63 -5.38 -7.41
C VAL A 5 -3.44 -4.80 -6.26
N ALA A 6 -3.33 -3.51 -6.07
CA ALA A 6 -4.12 -2.75 -5.10
C ALA A 6 -4.74 -1.56 -5.79
N GLY A 7 -5.98 -1.25 -5.45
CA GLY A 7 -6.68 -0.08 -5.93
C GLY A 7 -7.55 0.51 -4.83
N GLY A 8 -7.64 1.83 -4.78
CA GLY A 8 -8.43 2.49 -3.75
C GLY A 8 -8.33 4.01 -3.81
N GLN A 9 -8.81 4.63 -2.76
CA GLN A 9 -8.95 6.08 -2.67
C GLN A 9 -8.46 6.60 -1.34
N SER A 10 -7.95 7.83 -1.34
CA SER A 10 -7.68 8.55 -0.11
C SER A 10 -9.00 8.92 0.59
N HIS A 11 -8.94 9.10 1.90
CA HIS A 11 -10.05 9.69 2.62
C HIS A 11 -10.28 11.11 2.10
N LYS A 12 -11.55 11.44 1.85
CA LYS A 12 -11.91 12.74 1.32
C LYS A 12 -11.55 13.83 2.31
N THR A 13 -10.83 14.83 1.83
CA THR A 13 -10.57 16.08 2.55
C THR A 13 -11.30 17.23 1.87
N TRP A 14 -11.29 18.41 2.47
CA TRP A 14 -11.83 19.63 1.87
C TRP A 14 -11.09 20.05 0.59
N HIS A 15 -9.88 19.55 0.36
CA HIS A 15 -9.10 19.78 -0.88
C HIS A 15 -9.37 18.75 -1.98
N GLY A 16 -10.16 17.72 -1.72
CA GLY A 16 -10.48 16.67 -2.67
C GLY A 16 -10.09 15.27 -2.21
N GLN A 17 -9.95 14.40 -3.16
CA GLN A 17 -9.65 12.98 -2.96
C GLN A 17 -8.65 12.53 -4.02
N ALA A 18 -7.74 11.63 -3.64
CA ALA A 18 -6.80 11.02 -4.55
C ALA A 18 -7.18 9.55 -4.78
N ASP A 19 -7.05 9.08 -6.02
CA ASP A 19 -7.14 7.67 -6.37
C ASP A 19 -5.74 7.06 -6.43
N VAL A 20 -5.64 5.78 -6.08
CA VAL A 20 -4.37 5.05 -6.08
C VAL A 20 -4.53 3.69 -6.75
N GLN A 21 -3.54 3.33 -7.55
CA GLN A 21 -3.33 1.97 -8.03
C GLN A 21 -1.88 1.57 -7.77
N ALA A 22 -1.65 0.34 -7.33
CA ALA A 22 -0.32 -0.19 -7.08
C ALA A 22 -0.20 -1.64 -7.54
N LEU A 23 0.99 -1.98 -8.03
CA LEU A 23 1.44 -3.36 -8.20
C LEU A 23 2.39 -3.66 -7.04
N ASN A 24 2.12 -4.71 -6.24
CA ASN A 24 3.00 -5.10 -5.16
C ASN A 24 3.73 -6.39 -5.53
N ILE A 25 5.04 -6.38 -5.42
CA ILE A 25 5.92 -7.54 -5.61
C ILE A 25 6.53 -7.85 -4.24
N GLU A 26 6.16 -8.98 -3.66
CA GLU A 26 6.56 -9.39 -2.31
C GLU A 26 7.57 -10.54 -2.38
N LEU A 27 8.74 -10.35 -1.79
CA LEU A 27 9.77 -11.37 -1.60
C LEU A 27 9.88 -11.67 -0.12
N GLY A 28 9.25 -12.77 0.33
CA GLY A 28 9.11 -13.08 1.74
C GLY A 28 9.71 -14.41 2.15
N LYS A 29 9.95 -14.52 3.46
CA LYS A 29 10.38 -15.72 4.15
C LYS A 29 9.48 -15.96 5.36
N ALA A 30 9.00 -17.19 5.52
CA ALA A 30 8.32 -17.61 6.73
C ALA A 30 9.32 -17.67 7.89
N LEU A 31 9.03 -16.97 8.98
CA LEU A 31 9.75 -17.07 10.25
C LEU A 31 9.15 -18.16 11.14
N SER A 32 7.88 -18.43 10.96
CA SER A 32 7.13 -19.50 11.64
C SER A 32 5.98 -19.97 10.75
N PRO A 33 5.25 -21.03 11.09
CA PRO A 33 4.04 -21.43 10.36
C PRO A 33 3.00 -20.30 10.24
N ARG A 34 3.00 -19.36 11.20
CA ARG A 34 2.03 -18.27 11.26
C ARG A 34 2.58 -16.93 10.79
N THR A 35 3.89 -16.70 10.85
CA THR A 35 4.48 -15.38 10.63
C THR A 35 5.41 -15.38 9.43
N GLU A 36 5.19 -14.44 8.53
CA GLU A 36 6.00 -14.18 7.35
C GLU A 36 6.53 -12.74 7.41
N VAL A 37 7.79 -12.55 7.01
CA VAL A 37 8.38 -11.24 6.75
C VAL A 37 8.72 -11.16 5.28
N ALA A 38 8.39 -10.04 4.65
CA ALA A 38 8.67 -9.82 3.24
C ALA A 38 9.21 -8.41 2.98
N PHE A 39 10.07 -8.31 1.97
CA PHE A 39 10.35 -7.06 1.30
C PHE A 39 9.31 -6.86 0.20
N VAL A 40 8.76 -5.65 0.11
CA VAL A 40 7.72 -5.30 -0.87
C VAL A 40 8.18 -4.12 -1.70
N ALA A 41 8.22 -4.30 -3.01
CA ALA A 41 8.36 -3.20 -3.97
C ALA A 41 6.98 -2.89 -4.54
N SER A 42 6.58 -1.61 -4.48
CA SER A 42 5.26 -1.16 -4.90
C SER A 42 5.36 0.03 -5.86
N PRO A 43 5.54 -0.19 -7.17
CA PRO A 43 5.26 0.86 -8.15
C PRO A 43 3.78 1.25 -8.09
N MET A 44 3.52 2.56 -8.11
CA MET A 44 2.21 3.15 -7.84
C MET A 44 1.88 4.23 -8.86
N HIS A 45 0.60 4.37 -9.13
CA HIS A 45 0.00 5.46 -9.89
C HIS A 45 -1.03 6.15 -8.99
N LEU A 46 -0.92 7.45 -8.88
CA LEU A 46 -1.84 8.27 -8.09
C LEU A 46 -2.44 9.35 -9.00
N TRP A 47 -3.73 9.62 -8.80
CA TRP A 47 -4.43 10.77 -9.37
C TRP A 47 -4.84 11.66 -8.20
N GLN A 48 -4.25 12.83 -8.11
CA GLN A 48 -4.46 13.76 -6.98
C GLN A 48 -4.85 15.15 -7.46
N PRO A 49 -5.54 15.94 -6.64
CA PRO A 49 -5.74 17.38 -6.91
C PRO A 49 -4.39 18.09 -7.05
N ARG A 50 -4.26 18.96 -8.04
CA ARG A 50 -3.05 19.77 -8.26
C ARG A 50 -2.78 20.75 -7.12
N SER A 51 -3.84 21.22 -6.48
CA SER A 51 -3.75 22.11 -5.33
C SER A 51 -4.31 21.40 -4.11
N TRP A 52 -3.44 21.04 -3.17
CA TRP A 52 -3.85 20.39 -1.91
C TRP A 52 -4.01 21.41 -0.77
N PHE A 53 -3.43 22.60 -0.89
CA PHE A 53 -3.44 23.65 0.13
C PHE A 53 -4.04 24.99 -0.35
N GLY A 54 -4.77 24.98 -1.46
CA GLY A 54 -5.23 26.23 -2.08
C GLY A 54 -4.12 27.06 -2.73
N ASP A 55 -2.96 26.42 -2.96
CA ASP A 55 -1.86 27.05 -3.70
C ASP A 55 -2.25 27.28 -5.17
N GLN A 56 -1.66 28.29 -5.80
CA GLN A 56 -2.00 28.76 -7.16
C GLN A 56 -1.57 27.82 -8.31
N PHE A 57 -1.57 26.51 -8.12
CA PHE A 57 -1.14 25.55 -9.14
C PHE A 57 -2.25 25.16 -10.15
N GLY A 58 -3.36 25.85 -10.12
CA GLY A 58 -4.49 25.66 -11.02
C GLY A 58 -5.48 24.58 -10.54
N ASP A 59 -6.66 24.63 -11.14
CA ASP A 59 -7.72 23.66 -10.90
C ASP A 59 -7.42 22.32 -11.61
N GLY A 60 -8.07 21.25 -11.14
CA GLY A 60 -8.02 19.94 -11.73
C GLY A 60 -7.12 18.95 -11.00
N ASN A 61 -6.96 17.79 -11.62
CA ASN A 61 -6.17 16.67 -11.09
C ASN A 61 -4.87 16.50 -11.88
N GLU A 62 -3.91 15.88 -11.26
CA GLU A 62 -2.67 15.46 -11.89
C GLU A 62 -2.39 13.98 -11.60
N THR A 63 -1.66 13.36 -12.51
CA THR A 63 -1.15 12.01 -12.35
C THR A 63 0.26 12.07 -11.82
N VAL A 64 0.56 11.20 -10.84
CA VAL A 64 1.87 11.08 -10.21
C VAL A 64 2.28 9.62 -10.16
N ARG A 65 3.49 9.32 -10.62
CA ARG A 65 4.10 8.00 -10.45
C ARG A 65 4.95 7.99 -9.19
N ALA A 66 4.89 6.88 -8.47
CA ALA A 66 5.70 6.68 -7.27
C ALA A 66 6.17 5.23 -7.16
N ILE A 67 7.17 5.01 -6.34
CA ILE A 67 7.61 3.69 -5.93
C ILE A 67 7.81 3.68 -4.42
N ALA A 68 7.25 2.68 -3.75
CA ALA A 68 7.52 2.42 -2.34
C ALA A 68 8.33 1.12 -2.19
N ALA A 69 9.20 1.11 -1.18
CA ALA A 69 9.95 -0.07 -0.75
C ALA A 69 9.68 -0.28 0.73
N SER A 70 9.05 -1.39 1.10
CA SER A 70 8.56 -1.60 2.46
C SER A 70 8.99 -2.96 3.01
N VAL A 71 9.11 -3.03 4.32
CA VAL A 71 9.17 -4.30 5.06
C VAL A 71 7.76 -4.60 5.56
N LEU A 72 7.28 -5.80 5.23
CA LEU A 72 5.95 -6.29 5.60
C LEU A 72 6.10 -7.45 6.59
N VAL A 73 5.27 -7.43 7.61
CA VAL A 73 5.02 -8.57 8.51
C VAL A 73 3.58 -9.00 8.32
N ARG A 74 3.37 -10.28 8.01
CA ARG A 74 2.05 -10.89 7.89
C ARG A 74 1.90 -12.02 8.90
N HIS A 75 0.81 -11.99 9.67
CA HIS A 75 0.50 -13.02 10.64
C HIS A 75 -0.79 -13.74 10.26
N ARG A 76 -0.73 -15.07 10.13
CA ARG A 76 -1.87 -15.94 9.82
C ARG A 76 -2.56 -16.39 11.10
N LEU A 77 -3.87 -16.23 11.16
CA LEU A 77 -4.66 -16.55 12.36
C LEU A 77 -5.02 -18.03 12.45
N ASN A 78 -5.27 -18.68 11.31
CA ASN A 78 -5.72 -20.08 11.24
C ASN A 78 -4.92 -20.87 10.17
N VAL A 79 -3.78 -21.43 10.56
CA VAL A 79 -2.88 -22.12 9.61
C VAL A 79 -3.33 -23.53 9.22
N ASP A 80 -4.24 -24.12 9.98
CA ASP A 80 -4.69 -25.52 9.78
C ASP A 80 -5.73 -25.66 8.65
N SER A 81 -6.39 -24.55 8.27
CA SER A 81 -7.38 -24.56 7.22
C SER A 81 -6.77 -24.84 5.84
N SER A 82 -7.38 -25.74 5.10
CA SER A 82 -7.00 -26.06 3.71
C SER A 82 -7.71 -25.19 2.67
N ARG A 83 -8.76 -24.46 3.06
CA ARG A 83 -9.59 -23.68 2.14
C ARG A 83 -9.35 -22.17 2.28
N ILE A 84 -9.38 -21.66 3.50
CA ILE A 84 -9.29 -20.23 3.76
C ILE A 84 -8.42 -20.01 5.00
N GLN A 85 -7.40 -19.14 4.88
CA GLN A 85 -6.61 -18.66 6.01
C GLN A 85 -6.82 -17.15 6.14
N PHE A 86 -7.15 -16.68 7.33
CA PHE A 86 -7.20 -15.26 7.66
C PHE A 86 -5.82 -14.75 8.04
N TYR A 87 -5.54 -13.51 7.70
CA TYR A 87 -4.30 -12.85 8.10
C TYR A 87 -4.52 -11.39 8.50
N GLY A 88 -3.62 -10.89 9.35
CA GLY A 88 -3.37 -9.48 9.56
C GLY A 88 -1.97 -9.15 9.08
N GLU A 89 -1.75 -7.91 8.64
CA GLU A 89 -0.45 -7.48 8.17
C GLU A 89 -0.17 -6.02 8.51
N ALA A 90 1.12 -5.71 8.64
CA ALA A 90 1.62 -4.34 8.76
C ALA A 90 2.86 -4.19 7.89
N ALA A 91 3.02 -3.03 7.26
CA ALA A 91 4.22 -2.72 6.48
C ALA A 91 4.58 -1.25 6.63
N THR A 92 5.87 -0.95 6.51
CA THR A 92 6.36 0.43 6.48
C THR A 92 7.65 0.52 5.67
N GLY A 93 7.86 1.68 5.07
CA GLY A 93 9.09 1.96 4.34
C GLY A 93 9.04 3.26 3.56
N PRO A 94 10.17 3.66 2.96
CA PRO A 94 10.26 4.87 2.14
C PRO A 94 9.45 4.75 0.84
N MET A 95 8.97 5.90 0.37
CA MET A 95 8.34 6.09 -0.91
C MET A 95 8.94 7.32 -1.61
N TRP A 96 9.21 7.17 -2.89
CA TRP A 96 9.65 8.27 -3.74
C TRP A 96 8.67 8.47 -4.90
N ALA A 97 8.34 9.73 -5.20
CA ALA A 97 7.42 10.12 -6.26
C ALA A 97 8.06 11.10 -7.26
N GLU A 98 7.58 11.11 -8.50
CA GLU A 98 8.02 12.07 -9.52
C GLU A 98 7.60 13.50 -9.22
N LYS A 99 6.48 13.68 -8.50
CA LYS A 99 5.96 14.95 -7.98
C LYS A 99 5.66 14.83 -6.49
N ALA A 100 5.42 15.96 -5.82
CA ALA A 100 5.04 15.98 -4.43
C ALA A 100 3.70 15.27 -4.17
N ILE A 101 3.61 14.49 -3.10
CA ILE A 101 2.41 13.78 -2.64
C ILE A 101 2.22 14.03 -1.14
N PRO A 102 1.10 14.63 -0.71
CA PRO A 102 0.13 15.40 -1.51
C PRO A 102 0.80 16.58 -2.26
N ALA A 103 0.13 17.13 -3.26
CA ALA A 103 0.65 18.28 -4.00
C ALA A 103 1.17 19.38 -3.06
N SER A 104 2.26 20.07 -3.45
CA SER A 104 2.92 21.12 -2.66
C SER A 104 3.55 20.68 -1.32
N THR A 105 3.85 19.38 -1.14
CA THR A 105 4.52 18.88 0.07
C THR A 105 5.91 18.34 -0.24
N SER A 106 6.06 17.02 -0.39
CA SER A 106 7.33 16.35 -0.61
C SER A 106 7.22 15.24 -1.65
N ARG A 107 8.29 15.05 -2.41
CA ARG A 107 8.45 13.87 -3.28
C ARG A 107 8.85 12.62 -2.50
N PHE A 108 9.49 12.81 -1.34
CA PHE A 108 9.87 11.74 -0.43
C PHE A 108 8.84 11.63 0.68
N ASN A 109 8.33 10.41 0.91
CA ASN A 109 7.38 10.09 1.96
C ASN A 109 7.72 8.73 2.57
N PHE A 110 7.09 8.43 3.69
CA PHE A 110 6.97 7.10 4.25
C PHE A 110 5.56 6.56 3.98
N ALA A 111 5.50 5.29 3.56
CA ALA A 111 4.26 4.55 3.40
C ALA A 111 4.13 3.56 4.55
N THR A 112 3.21 3.81 5.48
CA THR A 112 2.91 2.89 6.58
C THR A 112 1.53 2.28 6.33
N GLN A 113 1.42 0.95 6.43
CA GLN A 113 0.23 0.21 6.04
C GLN A 113 -0.17 -0.77 7.15
N PHE A 114 -1.47 -0.92 7.32
CA PHE A 114 -2.09 -1.96 8.13
C PHE A 114 -3.19 -2.61 7.31
N GLY A 115 -3.30 -3.93 7.40
CA GLY A 115 -4.27 -4.64 6.59
C GLY A 115 -4.73 -5.95 7.21
N ALA A 116 -5.81 -6.46 6.67
CA ALA A 116 -6.32 -7.78 6.96
C ALA A 116 -6.93 -8.39 5.71
N GLY A 117 -6.96 -9.72 5.66
CA GLY A 117 -7.51 -10.39 4.51
C GLY A 117 -7.55 -11.90 4.65
N VAL A 118 -7.71 -12.54 3.51
CA VAL A 118 -7.79 -13.99 3.38
C VAL A 118 -6.81 -14.50 2.33
N VAL A 119 -6.30 -15.69 2.56
CA VAL A 119 -5.63 -16.52 1.55
C VAL A 119 -6.54 -17.66 1.24
N LEU A 120 -7.04 -17.71 0.02
CA LEU A 120 -7.87 -18.79 -0.49
C LEU A 120 -6.99 -19.90 -1.05
N MET A 121 -7.42 -21.16 -0.87
CA MET A 121 -6.68 -22.34 -1.31
C MET A 121 -5.20 -22.32 -0.86
N PRO A 122 -4.92 -22.15 0.44
CA PRO A 122 -3.56 -21.93 0.94
C PRO A 122 -2.59 -23.10 0.68
N ARG A 123 -3.10 -24.29 0.35
CA ARG A 123 -2.28 -25.46 -0.02
C ARG A 123 -2.06 -25.63 -1.52
N SER A 124 -2.68 -24.81 -2.37
CA SER A 124 -2.45 -24.84 -3.81
C SER A 124 -1.05 -24.30 -4.17
N ARG A 125 -0.63 -24.56 -5.42
CA ARG A 125 0.59 -23.96 -5.98
C ARG A 125 0.48 -22.45 -6.10
N PHE A 126 -0.72 -21.94 -6.31
CA PHE A 126 -1.04 -20.51 -6.49
C PHE A 126 -2.19 -20.10 -5.57
N PRO A 127 -1.94 -19.93 -4.26
CA PRO A 127 -2.95 -19.40 -3.36
C PRO A 127 -3.36 -17.99 -3.77
N VAL A 128 -4.66 -17.69 -3.68
CA VAL A 128 -5.20 -16.35 -3.95
C VAL A 128 -5.20 -15.53 -2.67
N LEU A 129 -4.67 -14.33 -2.74
CA LEU A 129 -4.66 -13.37 -1.64
C LEU A 129 -5.68 -12.29 -1.94
N ALA A 130 -6.59 -12.03 -1.00
CA ALA A 130 -7.56 -10.94 -1.08
C ALA A 130 -7.62 -10.23 0.27
N GLY A 131 -7.63 -8.89 0.26
CA GLY A 131 -7.60 -8.14 1.51
C GLY A 131 -7.90 -6.67 1.34
N TYR A 132 -7.92 -6.02 2.50
CA TYR A 132 -8.04 -4.59 2.65
C TYR A 132 -6.76 -4.05 3.32
N ARG A 133 -6.28 -2.91 2.84
CA ARG A 133 -5.17 -2.16 3.45
C ARG A 133 -5.58 -0.71 3.70
N PHE A 134 -5.32 -0.25 4.89
CA PHE A 134 -5.24 1.15 5.23
C PHE A 134 -3.79 1.58 5.12
N GLN A 135 -3.52 2.66 4.40
CA GLN A 135 -2.19 3.19 4.19
C GLN A 135 -2.14 4.66 4.59
N HIS A 136 -1.14 5.01 5.36
CA HIS A 136 -0.78 6.40 5.70
C HIS A 136 0.47 6.81 4.94
N LEU A 137 0.39 7.91 4.20
CA LEU A 137 1.53 8.55 3.55
C LEU A 137 1.86 9.84 4.27
N SER A 138 3.13 10.03 4.65
CA SER A 138 3.61 11.26 5.26
C SER A 138 5.11 11.41 5.04
N ASN A 139 5.60 12.64 5.01
CA ASN A 139 7.02 12.90 4.84
C ASN A 139 7.84 12.84 6.15
N GLY A 140 7.22 12.45 7.27
CA GLY A 140 7.91 12.34 8.55
C GLY A 140 8.44 13.67 9.12
N GLY A 141 7.97 14.79 8.62
CA GLY A 141 8.44 16.12 9.02
C GLY A 141 9.70 16.62 8.29
N TYR A 142 10.18 15.91 7.28
CA TYR A 142 11.31 16.36 6.45
C TYR A 142 10.99 17.56 5.56
N SER A 143 9.73 17.89 5.38
CA SER A 143 9.26 19.08 4.68
C SER A 143 8.37 19.91 5.60
N PRO A 144 8.37 21.24 5.47
CA PRO A 144 7.55 22.14 6.30
C PRO A 144 6.05 21.82 6.27
N ARG A 145 5.58 21.24 5.14
CA ARG A 145 4.19 20.80 4.99
C ARG A 145 4.11 19.30 5.08
N ASN A 146 3.50 18.77 6.13
CA ASN A 146 3.30 17.34 6.34
C ASN A 146 1.87 17.04 6.81
N PRO A 147 0.84 17.25 5.97
CA PRO A 147 -0.54 16.95 6.36
C PRO A 147 -0.74 15.44 6.48
N GLY A 148 0.10 14.64 5.79
CA GLY A 148 -0.14 13.24 5.56
C GLY A 148 -1.47 12.99 4.84
N PHE A 149 -1.69 11.83 4.28
CA PHE A 149 -3.04 11.43 3.91
C PHE A 149 -3.20 9.92 3.97
N ASN A 150 -4.44 9.53 4.19
CA ASN A 150 -4.83 8.16 4.43
C ASN A 150 -5.53 7.61 3.20
N ILE A 151 -5.19 6.39 2.84
CA ILE A 151 -5.72 5.69 1.67
C ILE A 151 -6.30 4.36 2.12
N SER A 152 -7.48 4.04 1.61
CA SER A 152 -8.09 2.72 1.73
C SER A 152 -7.97 1.98 0.41
N THR A 153 -7.39 0.78 0.41
CA THR A 153 -7.22 -0.03 -0.80
C THR A 153 -7.76 -1.44 -0.63
N ILE A 154 -8.29 -1.97 -1.72
CA ILE A 154 -8.55 -3.42 -1.87
C ILE A 154 -7.33 -4.03 -2.57
N VAL A 155 -6.91 -5.18 -2.09
CA VAL A 155 -5.76 -5.93 -2.61
C VAL A 155 -6.23 -7.27 -3.14
N LEU A 156 -5.77 -7.62 -4.34
CA LEU A 156 -5.99 -8.94 -4.94
C LEU A 156 -4.69 -9.45 -5.55
N GLY A 157 -4.32 -10.69 -5.26
CA GLY A 157 -3.04 -11.22 -5.72
C GLY A 157 -2.92 -12.74 -5.67
N LEU A 158 -1.75 -13.18 -6.07
CA LEU A 158 -1.35 -14.59 -6.07
C LEU A 158 -0.05 -14.78 -5.28
N GLN A 159 -0.01 -15.82 -4.45
CA GLN A 159 1.22 -16.30 -3.84
C GLN A 159 1.82 -17.40 -4.72
N ILE A 160 3.12 -17.40 -4.89
CA ILE A 160 3.87 -18.46 -5.58
C ILE A 160 4.65 -19.22 -4.51
N ARG A 161 4.27 -20.46 -4.25
CA ARG A 161 5.00 -21.35 -3.34
C ARG A 161 5.97 -22.19 -4.14
N ARG A 162 7.18 -22.28 -3.64
CA ARG A 162 8.18 -23.25 -4.08
C ARG A 162 8.10 -24.49 -3.22
#